data_b6660b877cfe0b01208388652a2dce9b
#
_entry.id   b6660b877cfe0b01208388652a2dce9b
#
_cell.length_a   1.000
_cell.length_b   1.000
_cell.length_c   1.000
_cell.angle_alpha   90.00
_cell.angle_beta   90.00
_cell.angle_gamma   90.00
#
_symmetry.space_group_name_H-M   'P 1'
#
loop_
_entity.id
_entity.type
_entity.pdbx_description
1 polymer ?
#
loop_
_entity_poly.entity_id
_entity_poly.type
_entity_poly.pdbx_seq_one_letter_code
_entity_poly.pdbx_strand_id
1 'polypeptide(L)'
;MNVIMWQKQDTSKGTRGQYLPLLELSHKENSDCAQTLFWLAREYAYQNKNDQAIEHFKKFIRLPHAWSTEKSEAERWLSRLLPSDKIYWLRQSIASAPYRREPWLELADHYYHAGDWLNCYAASAEAIKITHKTGSYLDTAESWGSKPYDLAGIACWNLGLKTISAEHFTRAVELNPNDDRIKNNLAIVQSQIGE
;
A
#
# COMPACT_ATOMS: atom_id res chain seq x y z
N MET A 1 -27.56 18.73 -12.18
CA MET A 1 -27.99 18.55 -10.77
C MET A 1 -27.08 17.48 -10.16
N ASN A 2 -26.10 17.87 -9.34
CA ASN A 2 -25.18 16.90 -8.72
C ASN A 2 -25.86 16.32 -7.48
N VAL A 3 -26.20 15.05 -7.51
CA VAL A 3 -26.74 14.34 -6.34
C VAL A 3 -25.55 13.98 -5.45
N ILE A 4 -25.37 14.71 -4.34
CA ILE A 4 -24.42 14.36 -3.29
C ILE A 4 -25.10 13.36 -2.38
N MET A 5 -24.71 12.09 -2.48
CA MET A 5 -25.15 11.07 -1.53
C MET A 5 -24.30 11.15 -0.27
N TRP A 6 -24.87 11.70 0.81
CA TRP A 6 -24.29 11.59 2.14
C TRP A 6 -24.63 10.22 2.72
N GLN A 7 -23.64 9.33 2.79
CA GLN A 7 -23.78 8.14 3.61
C GLN A 7 -23.68 8.57 5.08
N LYS A 8 -24.82 8.69 5.75
CA LYS A 8 -24.88 8.83 7.20
C LYS A 8 -24.31 7.53 7.76
N GLN A 9 -23.16 7.63 8.46
CA GLN A 9 -22.65 6.48 9.22
C GLN A 9 -23.70 6.13 10.28
N ASP A 10 -24.41 5.06 10.05
CA ASP A 10 -25.32 4.51 11.04
C ASP A 10 -24.51 3.77 12.10
N THR A 11 -24.28 4.44 13.20
CA THR A 11 -23.57 3.88 14.36
C THR A 11 -24.31 2.69 15.00
N SER A 12 -25.58 2.45 14.63
CA SER A 12 -26.35 1.28 15.03
C SER A 12 -26.06 0.04 14.18
N LYS A 13 -25.41 0.21 13.01
CA LYS A 13 -24.94 -0.92 12.22
C LYS A 13 -23.85 -1.61 13.00
N GLY A 14 -24.19 -2.75 13.52
CA GLY A 14 -23.38 -3.55 14.39
C GLY A 14 -21.94 -3.75 13.87
N THR A 15 -21.09 -4.09 14.77
CA THR A 15 -19.67 -4.30 14.59
C THR A 15 -19.41 -5.12 13.33
N ARG A 16 -18.28 -4.86 12.67
CA ARG A 16 -17.74 -5.54 11.49
C ARG A 16 -17.84 -7.08 11.55
N GLY A 17 -17.92 -7.65 12.76
CA GLY A 17 -18.12 -9.08 13.00
C GLY A 17 -19.38 -9.70 12.39
N GLN A 18 -20.38 -8.91 11.99
CA GLN A 18 -21.60 -9.43 11.34
C GLN A 18 -21.37 -9.87 9.89
N TYR A 19 -20.33 -9.37 9.22
CA TYR A 19 -20.05 -9.73 7.83
C TYR A 19 -19.46 -11.12 7.67
N LEU A 20 -18.68 -11.59 8.65
CA LEU A 20 -17.98 -12.87 8.53
C LEU A 20 -18.94 -14.05 8.33
N PRO A 21 -20.01 -14.25 9.15
CA PRO A 21 -20.93 -15.38 8.94
C PRO A 21 -21.62 -15.36 7.57
N LEU A 22 -21.91 -14.17 7.04
CA LEU A 22 -22.54 -14.03 5.72
C LEU A 22 -21.55 -14.40 4.59
N LEU A 23 -20.29 -14.00 4.72
CA LEU A 23 -19.26 -14.36 3.76
C LEU A 23 -18.92 -15.86 3.81
N GLU A 24 -18.90 -16.46 5.01
CA GLU A 24 -18.73 -17.90 5.17
C GLU A 24 -19.88 -18.69 4.55
N LEU A 25 -21.13 -18.23 4.71
CA LEU A 25 -22.28 -18.84 4.06
C LEU A 25 -22.17 -18.73 2.54
N SER A 26 -21.90 -17.53 2.02
CA SER A 26 -21.73 -17.33 0.57
C SER A 26 -20.60 -18.18 0.00
N HIS A 27 -19.52 -18.38 0.74
CA HIS A 27 -18.43 -19.27 0.35
C HIS A 27 -18.83 -20.75 0.32
N LYS A 28 -19.69 -21.19 1.25
CA LYS A 28 -20.25 -22.56 1.22
C LYS A 28 -21.14 -22.79 -0.01
N GLU A 29 -21.89 -21.78 -0.42
CA GLU A 29 -22.77 -21.87 -1.60
C GLU A 29 -21.98 -21.84 -2.91
N ASN A 30 -20.89 -21.07 -2.97
CA ASN A 30 -20.01 -20.97 -4.13
C ASN A 30 -18.56 -20.79 -3.70
N SER A 31 -17.82 -21.89 -3.60
CA SER A 31 -16.43 -21.92 -3.08
C SER A 31 -15.41 -21.24 -4.00
N ASP A 32 -15.73 -21.06 -5.28
CA ASP A 32 -14.81 -20.52 -6.29
C ASP A 32 -15.17 -19.08 -6.74
N CYS A 33 -16.13 -18.46 -6.04
CA CYS A 33 -16.44 -17.07 -6.25
C CYS A 33 -15.27 -16.18 -5.82
N ALA A 34 -14.58 -15.56 -6.79
CA ALA A 34 -13.40 -14.73 -6.55
C ALA A 34 -13.69 -13.58 -5.57
N GLN A 35 -14.81 -12.89 -5.76
CA GLN A 35 -15.20 -11.78 -4.90
C GLN A 35 -15.41 -12.24 -3.45
N THR A 36 -16.13 -13.33 -3.24
CA THR A 36 -16.36 -13.90 -1.91
C THR A 36 -15.05 -14.30 -1.23
N LEU A 37 -14.16 -15.00 -1.96
CA LEU A 37 -12.85 -15.40 -1.43
C LEU A 37 -12.00 -14.21 -0.99
N PHE A 38 -11.92 -13.16 -1.81
CA PHE A 38 -11.15 -11.97 -1.49
C PHE A 38 -11.69 -11.24 -0.25
N TRP A 39 -13.01 -11.02 -0.19
CA TRP A 39 -13.63 -10.35 0.94
C TRP A 39 -13.56 -11.20 2.23
N LEU A 40 -13.76 -12.51 2.12
CA LEU A 40 -13.65 -13.42 3.26
C LEU A 40 -12.23 -13.45 3.83
N ALA A 41 -11.22 -13.53 2.96
CA ALA A 41 -9.81 -13.46 3.38
C ALA A 41 -9.49 -12.16 4.13
N ARG A 42 -9.97 -11.03 3.63
CA ARG A 42 -9.80 -9.72 4.29
C ARG A 42 -10.52 -9.68 5.65
N GLU A 43 -11.73 -10.22 5.73
CA GLU A 43 -12.48 -10.22 6.98
C GLU A 43 -11.79 -11.11 8.03
N TYR A 44 -11.26 -12.28 7.65
CA TYR A 44 -10.44 -13.10 8.53
C TYR A 44 -9.20 -12.33 9.03
N ALA A 45 -8.50 -11.63 8.14
CA ALA A 45 -7.33 -10.82 8.53
C ALA A 45 -7.70 -9.71 9.53
N TYR A 46 -8.81 -9.01 9.32
CA TYR A 46 -9.30 -7.98 10.24
C TYR A 46 -9.69 -8.52 11.61
N GLN A 47 -10.07 -9.80 11.69
CA GLN A 47 -10.40 -10.47 12.95
C GLN A 47 -9.19 -11.23 13.54
N ASN A 48 -7.97 -11.01 13.02
CA ASN A 48 -6.73 -11.68 13.43
C ASN A 48 -6.77 -13.21 13.28
N LYS A 49 -7.64 -13.74 12.41
CA LYS A 49 -7.69 -15.14 12.01
C LYS A 49 -6.71 -15.39 10.87
N ASN A 50 -5.42 -15.22 11.16
CA ASN A 50 -4.36 -15.12 10.15
C ASN A 50 -4.22 -16.36 9.28
N ASP A 51 -4.32 -17.57 9.85
CA ASP A 51 -4.18 -18.80 9.07
C ASP A 51 -5.29 -18.94 8.02
N GLN A 52 -6.53 -18.64 8.41
CA GLN A 52 -7.68 -18.64 7.51
C GLN A 52 -7.55 -17.56 6.42
N ALA A 53 -7.08 -16.36 6.79
CA ALA A 53 -6.82 -15.30 5.84
C ALA A 53 -5.78 -15.72 4.80
N ILE A 54 -4.66 -16.28 5.24
CA ILE A 54 -3.57 -16.75 4.37
C ILE A 54 -4.08 -17.84 3.40
N GLU A 55 -4.82 -18.81 3.91
CA GLU A 55 -5.40 -19.87 3.08
C GLU A 55 -6.28 -19.30 1.97
N HIS A 56 -7.23 -18.42 2.33
CA HIS A 56 -8.17 -17.84 1.38
C HIS A 56 -7.53 -16.87 0.40
N PHE A 57 -6.54 -16.06 0.82
CA PHE A 57 -5.76 -15.25 -0.12
C PHE A 57 -4.97 -16.12 -1.11
N LYS A 58 -4.33 -17.20 -0.64
CA LYS A 58 -3.62 -18.15 -1.52
C LYS A 58 -4.56 -18.87 -2.48
N LYS A 59 -5.78 -19.16 -2.09
CA LYS A 59 -6.83 -19.70 -2.96
C LYS A 59 -7.23 -18.66 -4.02
N PHE A 60 -7.53 -17.44 -3.59
CA PHE A 60 -7.95 -16.35 -4.47
C PHE A 60 -6.92 -16.05 -5.56
N ILE A 61 -5.64 -15.89 -5.23
CA ILE A 61 -4.60 -15.54 -6.22
C ILE A 61 -4.37 -16.61 -7.28
N ARG A 62 -4.82 -17.87 -7.06
CA ARG A 62 -4.74 -18.97 -8.03
C ARG A 62 -5.90 -18.98 -9.02
N LEU A 63 -6.96 -18.22 -8.77
CA LEU A 63 -8.10 -18.18 -9.68
C LEU A 63 -7.72 -17.47 -10.98
N PRO A 64 -7.97 -18.09 -12.15
CA PRO A 64 -7.55 -17.55 -13.44
C PRO A 64 -8.28 -16.24 -13.81
N HIS A 65 -9.45 -16.01 -13.21
CA HIS A 65 -10.30 -14.83 -13.45
C HIS A 65 -10.23 -13.80 -12.32
N ALA A 66 -9.29 -13.94 -11.38
CA ALA A 66 -9.10 -12.94 -10.34
C ALA A 66 -8.64 -11.60 -10.93
N TRP A 67 -9.33 -10.52 -10.56
CA TRP A 67 -8.96 -9.20 -11.03
C TRP A 67 -7.56 -8.81 -10.53
N SER A 68 -6.69 -8.37 -11.46
CA SER A 68 -5.26 -8.12 -11.18
C SER A 68 -5.02 -7.13 -10.05
N THR A 69 -5.87 -6.09 -9.90
CA THR A 69 -5.78 -5.13 -8.80
C THR A 69 -6.06 -5.77 -7.44
N GLU A 70 -7.09 -6.63 -7.36
CA GLU A 70 -7.39 -7.37 -6.13
C GLU A 70 -6.37 -8.47 -5.86
N LYS A 71 -5.84 -9.10 -6.93
CA LYS A 71 -4.76 -10.08 -6.80
C LYS A 71 -3.52 -9.43 -6.19
N SER A 72 -3.10 -8.29 -6.71
CA SER A 72 -2.02 -7.49 -6.13
C SER A 72 -2.30 -7.13 -4.66
N GLU A 73 -3.53 -6.76 -4.32
CA GLU A 73 -3.88 -6.45 -2.93
C GLU A 73 -3.84 -7.68 -2.01
N ALA A 74 -4.29 -8.84 -2.50
CA ALA A 74 -4.20 -10.11 -1.76
C ALA A 74 -2.73 -10.48 -1.48
N GLU A 75 -1.84 -10.29 -2.45
CA GLU A 75 -0.41 -10.51 -2.30
C GLU A 75 0.23 -9.53 -1.30
N ARG A 76 -0.23 -8.26 -1.25
CA ARG A 76 0.14 -7.30 -0.20
C ARG A 76 -0.34 -7.75 1.19
N TRP A 77 -1.53 -8.31 1.31
CA TRP A 77 -1.98 -8.90 2.56
C TRP A 77 -1.09 -10.07 2.98
N LEU A 78 -0.73 -10.96 2.04
CA LEU A 78 0.20 -12.06 2.32
C LEU A 78 1.58 -11.56 2.77
N SER A 79 2.07 -10.44 2.22
CA SER A 79 3.35 -9.84 2.65
C SER A 79 3.34 -9.37 4.12
N ARG A 80 2.17 -8.97 4.63
CA ARG A 80 1.99 -8.55 6.03
C ARG A 80 1.77 -9.74 6.96
N LEU A 81 1.04 -10.75 6.49
CA LEU A 81 0.72 -11.94 7.27
C LEU A 81 1.88 -12.95 7.33
N LEU A 82 2.82 -12.89 6.40
CA LEU A 82 3.98 -13.77 6.27
C LEU A 82 5.27 -12.93 6.24
N PRO A 83 5.73 -12.40 7.39
CA PRO A 83 6.87 -11.46 7.43
C PRO A 83 8.17 -12.03 6.88
N SER A 84 8.43 -13.35 7.01
CA SER A 84 9.58 -14.04 6.42
C SER A 84 9.62 -13.97 4.90
N ASP A 85 8.47 -13.89 4.26
CA ASP A 85 8.31 -13.90 2.82
C ASP A 85 7.87 -12.52 2.27
N LYS A 86 7.98 -11.46 3.09
CA LYS A 86 7.45 -10.13 2.78
C LYS A 86 7.89 -9.62 1.42
N ILE A 87 9.19 -9.64 1.14
CA ILE A 87 9.74 -9.15 -0.14
C ILE A 87 9.22 -9.99 -1.32
N TYR A 88 9.14 -11.31 -1.15
CA TYR A 88 8.60 -12.20 -2.18
C TYR A 88 7.18 -11.79 -2.55
N TRP A 89 6.29 -11.65 -1.56
CA TRP A 89 4.89 -11.32 -1.81
C TRP A 89 4.71 -9.91 -2.37
N LEU A 90 5.51 -8.93 -1.94
CA LEU A 90 5.48 -7.58 -2.51
C LEU A 90 5.92 -7.58 -3.97
N ARG A 91 6.93 -8.37 -4.34
CA ARG A 91 7.33 -8.54 -5.74
C ARG A 91 6.25 -9.22 -6.58
N GLN A 92 5.55 -10.22 -6.05
CA GLN A 92 4.39 -10.81 -6.72
C GLN A 92 3.28 -9.77 -6.92
N SER A 93 3.00 -8.96 -5.91
CA SER A 93 2.02 -7.87 -5.97
C SER A 93 2.35 -6.85 -7.06
N ILE A 94 3.62 -6.48 -7.19
CA ILE A 94 4.09 -5.61 -8.27
C ILE A 94 3.89 -6.29 -9.64
N ALA A 95 4.25 -7.55 -9.76
CA ALA A 95 4.10 -8.29 -11.02
C ALA A 95 2.63 -8.46 -11.43
N SER A 96 1.73 -8.66 -10.47
CA SER A 96 0.28 -8.79 -10.71
C SER A 96 -0.37 -7.49 -11.18
N ALA A 97 0.10 -6.32 -10.68
CA ALA A 97 -0.43 -5.01 -11.05
C ALA A 97 0.67 -3.93 -11.02
N PRO A 98 1.56 -3.88 -12.03
CA PRO A 98 2.72 -2.99 -12.05
C PRO A 98 2.35 -1.49 -12.11
N TYR A 99 1.11 -1.20 -12.43
CA TYR A 99 0.55 0.16 -12.48
C TYR A 99 0.07 0.70 -11.12
N ARG A 100 0.23 -0.07 -10.02
CA ARG A 100 -0.14 0.33 -8.66
C ARG A 100 1.08 0.85 -7.89
N ARG A 101 0.91 1.96 -7.17
CA ARG A 101 1.94 2.52 -6.28
C ARG A 101 2.09 1.76 -4.96
N GLU A 102 0.98 1.24 -4.45
CA GLU A 102 0.89 0.67 -3.11
C GLU A 102 1.95 -0.40 -2.81
N PRO A 103 2.17 -1.41 -3.67
CA PRO A 103 3.19 -2.42 -3.37
C PRO A 103 4.62 -1.88 -3.46
N TRP A 104 4.89 -0.93 -4.34
CA TRP A 104 6.19 -0.26 -4.41
C TRP A 104 6.47 0.57 -3.16
N LEU A 105 5.47 1.31 -2.67
CA LEU A 105 5.60 2.09 -1.45
C LEU A 105 5.86 1.19 -0.23
N GLU A 106 5.14 0.08 -0.12
CA GLU A 106 5.31 -0.87 0.98
C GLU A 106 6.69 -1.57 0.93
N LEU A 107 7.21 -1.78 -0.28
CA LEU A 107 8.56 -2.30 -0.48
C LEU A 107 9.62 -1.25 -0.09
N ALA A 108 9.42 0.02 -0.45
CA ALA A 108 10.29 1.13 -0.05
C ALA A 108 10.31 1.30 1.47
N ASP A 109 9.14 1.25 2.11
CA ASP A 109 8.99 1.32 3.56
C ASP A 109 9.73 0.16 4.28
N HIS A 110 9.65 -1.04 3.71
CA HIS A 110 10.40 -2.19 4.22
C HIS A 110 11.92 -1.94 4.18
N TYR A 111 12.44 -1.46 3.05
CA TYR A 111 13.88 -1.16 2.91
C TYR A 111 14.31 0.03 3.77
N TYR A 112 13.44 1.03 3.95
CA TYR A 112 13.68 2.13 4.88
C TYR A 112 13.95 1.62 6.30
N HIS A 113 13.09 0.74 6.82
CA HIS A 113 13.25 0.18 8.16
C HIS A 113 14.44 -0.76 8.29
N ALA A 114 14.90 -1.34 7.18
CA ALA A 114 16.12 -2.15 7.12
C ALA A 114 17.40 -1.32 6.97
N GLY A 115 17.31 0.00 6.75
CA GLY A 115 18.45 0.86 6.45
C GLY A 115 19.07 0.60 5.07
N ASP A 116 18.35 -0.10 4.19
CA ASP A 116 18.79 -0.38 2.81
C ASP A 116 18.38 0.79 1.90
N TRP A 117 19.18 1.85 1.96
CA TRP A 117 18.90 3.11 1.30
C TRP A 117 18.84 3.00 -0.22
N LEU A 118 19.68 2.16 -0.81
CA LEU A 118 19.69 1.96 -2.26
C LEU A 118 18.37 1.36 -2.76
N ASN A 119 17.92 0.28 -2.14
CA ASN A 119 16.67 -0.37 -2.51
C ASN A 119 15.45 0.46 -2.07
N CYS A 120 15.53 1.21 -0.98
CA CYS A 120 14.50 2.17 -0.57
C CYS A 120 14.30 3.25 -1.65
N TYR A 121 15.39 3.86 -2.11
CA TYR A 121 15.33 4.84 -3.20
C TYR A 121 14.77 4.23 -4.49
N ALA A 122 15.29 3.08 -4.91
CA ALA A 122 14.84 2.41 -6.12
C ALA A 122 13.33 2.12 -6.09
N ALA A 123 12.82 1.56 -5.00
CA ALA A 123 11.40 1.27 -4.86
C ALA A 123 10.52 2.54 -4.80
N SER A 124 10.99 3.58 -4.10
CA SER A 124 10.31 4.88 -4.06
C SER A 124 10.24 5.54 -5.44
N ALA A 125 11.34 5.50 -6.19
CA ALA A 125 11.42 6.05 -7.54
C ALA A 125 10.46 5.32 -8.50
N GLU A 126 10.35 3.99 -8.43
CA GLU A 126 9.38 3.24 -9.22
C GLU A 126 7.93 3.61 -8.86
N ALA A 127 7.62 3.77 -7.56
CA ALA A 127 6.32 4.28 -7.14
C ALA A 127 6.02 5.67 -7.74
N ILE A 128 6.98 6.58 -7.72
CA ILE A 128 6.84 7.96 -8.22
C ILE A 128 6.60 8.01 -9.73
N LYS A 129 7.21 7.12 -10.51
CA LYS A 129 7.00 7.01 -11.97
C LYS A 129 5.56 6.70 -12.36
N ILE A 130 4.80 6.06 -11.50
CA ILE A 130 3.39 5.76 -11.73
C ILE A 130 2.58 7.05 -11.49
N THR A 131 2.10 7.71 -12.53
CA THR A 131 1.46 9.04 -12.44
C THR A 131 -0.07 8.99 -12.43
N HIS A 132 -0.66 7.85 -12.78
CA HIS A 132 -2.11 7.71 -12.90
C HIS A 132 -2.68 6.78 -11.84
N LYS A 133 -3.67 7.27 -11.10
CA LYS A 133 -4.46 6.44 -10.18
C LYS A 133 -5.32 5.45 -10.95
N THR A 134 -5.49 4.26 -10.39
CA THR A 134 -6.40 3.26 -10.99
C THR A 134 -7.86 3.65 -10.86
N GLY A 135 -8.21 4.52 -9.92
CA GLY A 135 -9.59 4.83 -9.54
C GLY A 135 -10.25 3.69 -8.74
N SER A 136 -9.47 2.72 -8.34
CA SER A 136 -9.92 1.58 -7.55
C SER A 136 -10.16 1.99 -6.09
N TYR A 137 -11.10 1.31 -5.44
CA TYR A 137 -11.31 1.42 -3.98
C TYR A 137 -10.09 0.93 -3.16
N LEU A 138 -9.08 0.37 -3.82
CA LEU A 138 -7.83 -0.10 -3.22
C LEU A 138 -6.69 0.93 -3.33
N ASP A 139 -6.90 2.04 -4.01
CA ASP A 139 -5.94 3.15 -4.04
C ASP A 139 -5.87 3.82 -2.67
N THR A 140 -4.69 3.92 -2.08
CA THR A 140 -4.50 4.53 -0.76
C THR A 140 -4.01 5.96 -0.85
N ALA A 141 -4.55 6.86 -0.01
CA ALA A 141 -4.12 8.25 0.04
C ALA A 141 -2.62 8.38 0.32
N GLU A 142 -2.07 7.52 1.15
CA GLU A 142 -0.66 7.49 1.53
C GLU A 142 0.26 7.29 0.32
N SER A 143 -0.10 6.37 -0.59
CA SER A 143 0.70 6.07 -1.78
C SER A 143 0.70 7.21 -2.81
N TRP A 144 -0.29 8.08 -2.74
CA TRP A 144 -0.47 9.21 -3.65
C TRP A 144 -0.18 10.57 -3.01
N GLY A 145 0.23 10.57 -1.74
CA GLY A 145 0.65 11.74 -0.98
C GLY A 145 2.16 11.97 -0.99
N SER A 146 2.66 12.56 0.09
CA SER A 146 4.06 12.93 0.28
C SER A 146 4.99 11.74 0.56
N LYS A 147 4.47 10.61 1.07
CA LYS A 147 5.30 9.50 1.58
C LYS A 147 6.29 8.92 0.57
N PRO A 148 5.95 8.66 -0.72
CA PRO A 148 6.94 8.17 -1.68
C PRO A 148 8.12 9.12 -1.86
N TYR A 149 7.85 10.43 -1.87
CA TYR A 149 8.89 11.46 -2.00
C TYR A 149 9.70 11.64 -0.72
N ASP A 150 9.07 11.55 0.44
CA ASP A 150 9.75 11.59 1.73
C ASP A 150 10.74 10.43 1.89
N LEU A 151 10.32 9.20 1.59
CA LEU A 151 11.21 8.03 1.61
C LEU A 151 12.36 8.16 0.60
N ALA A 152 12.08 8.64 -0.61
CA ALA A 152 13.12 8.90 -1.61
C ALA A 152 14.11 9.97 -1.14
N GLY A 153 13.62 11.05 -0.52
CA GLY A 153 14.45 12.12 0.05
C GLY A 153 15.37 11.61 1.15
N ILE A 154 14.84 10.84 2.11
CA ILE A 154 15.63 10.23 3.18
C ILE A 154 16.67 9.27 2.63
N ALA A 155 16.30 8.41 1.68
CA ALA A 155 17.21 7.46 1.08
C ALA A 155 18.34 8.16 0.33
N CYS A 156 18.05 9.17 -0.49
CA CYS A 156 19.03 9.98 -1.19
C CYS A 156 19.98 10.70 -0.23
N TRP A 157 19.47 11.24 0.87
CA TRP A 157 20.32 11.85 1.91
C TRP A 157 21.35 10.88 2.45
N ASN A 158 20.93 9.68 2.82
CA ASN A 158 21.82 8.64 3.35
C ASN A 158 22.82 8.09 2.31
N LEU A 159 22.49 8.22 1.02
CA LEU A 159 23.38 7.86 -0.09
C LEU A 159 24.34 9.01 -0.47
N GLY A 160 24.28 10.16 0.19
CA GLY A 160 25.10 11.35 -0.13
C GLY A 160 24.61 12.13 -1.37
N LEU A 161 23.43 11.79 -1.91
CA LEU A 161 22.84 12.43 -3.08
C LEU A 161 22.04 13.67 -2.67
N LYS A 162 22.74 14.67 -2.09
CA LYS A 162 22.12 15.83 -1.44
C LYS A 162 21.17 16.61 -2.34
N THR A 163 21.54 16.91 -3.58
CA THR A 163 20.70 17.66 -4.53
C THR A 163 19.39 16.92 -4.84
N ILE A 164 19.49 15.63 -5.14
CA ILE A 164 18.31 14.79 -5.43
C ILE A 164 17.43 14.66 -4.19
N SER A 165 18.04 14.54 -2.99
CA SER A 165 17.31 14.54 -1.72
C SER A 165 16.48 15.82 -1.54
N ALA A 166 17.07 16.99 -1.81
CA ALA A 166 16.34 18.28 -1.72
C ALA A 166 15.17 18.34 -2.70
N GLU A 167 15.33 17.87 -3.94
CA GLU A 167 14.25 17.82 -4.92
C GLU A 167 13.07 16.97 -4.42
N HIS A 168 13.34 15.78 -3.87
CA HIS A 168 12.31 14.92 -3.32
C HIS A 168 11.64 15.52 -2.09
N PHE A 169 12.39 16.09 -1.14
CA PHE A 169 11.78 16.75 0.01
C PHE A 169 10.98 18.00 -0.37
N THR A 170 11.41 18.76 -1.37
CA THR A 170 10.62 19.90 -1.90
C THR A 170 9.25 19.40 -2.36
N ARG A 171 9.24 18.32 -3.16
CA ARG A 171 7.99 17.75 -3.61
C ARG A 171 7.13 17.18 -2.48
N ALA A 172 7.75 16.57 -1.48
CA ALA A 172 7.05 16.08 -0.29
C ALA A 172 6.39 17.21 0.51
N VAL A 173 7.07 18.35 0.69
CA VAL A 173 6.51 19.55 1.35
C VAL A 173 5.35 20.13 0.56
N GLU A 174 5.43 20.22 -0.77
CA GLU A 174 4.33 20.67 -1.62
C GLU A 174 3.06 19.81 -1.43
N LEU A 175 3.22 18.50 -1.29
CA LEU A 175 2.11 17.56 -1.11
C LEU A 175 1.59 17.50 0.32
N ASN A 176 2.40 17.84 1.31
CA ASN A 176 2.00 17.91 2.72
C ASN A 176 2.66 19.10 3.45
N PRO A 177 2.17 20.33 3.22
CA PRO A 177 2.79 21.54 3.74
C PRO A 177 2.66 21.71 5.26
N ASN A 178 1.92 20.85 5.94
CA ASN A 178 1.73 20.91 7.38
C ASN A 178 2.61 19.91 8.16
N ASP A 179 3.45 19.13 7.48
CA ASP A 179 4.39 18.21 8.12
C ASP A 179 5.72 18.90 8.42
N ASP A 180 5.89 19.33 9.67
CA ASP A 180 7.10 20.05 10.11
C ASP A 180 8.35 19.16 10.06
N ARG A 181 8.23 17.83 10.18
CA ARG A 181 9.35 16.90 10.03
C ARG A 181 9.93 16.95 8.61
N ILE A 182 9.07 16.92 7.59
CA ILE A 182 9.51 16.98 6.19
C ILE A 182 10.15 18.35 5.89
N LYS A 183 9.56 19.44 6.38
CA LYS A 183 10.14 20.80 6.25
C LYS A 183 11.52 20.90 6.89
N ASN A 184 11.67 20.36 8.09
CA ASN A 184 12.96 20.35 8.79
C ASN A 184 14.00 19.53 8.02
N ASN A 185 13.63 18.35 7.49
CA ASN A 185 14.50 17.55 6.64
C ASN A 185 14.96 18.35 5.41
N LEU A 186 14.04 19.03 4.72
CA LEU A 186 14.36 19.89 3.58
C LEU A 186 15.36 21.00 3.97
N ALA A 187 15.12 21.69 5.07
CA ALA A 187 16.01 22.76 5.54
C ALA A 187 17.43 22.26 5.85
N ILE A 188 17.53 21.08 6.51
CA ILE A 188 18.82 20.44 6.79
C ILE A 188 19.56 20.11 5.47
N VAL A 189 18.87 19.51 4.51
CA VAL A 189 19.50 19.14 3.23
C VAL A 189 19.94 20.38 2.48
N GLN A 190 19.12 21.42 2.40
CA GLN A 190 19.45 22.67 1.70
C GLN A 190 20.66 23.39 2.31
N SER A 191 20.81 23.39 3.63
CA SER A 191 21.98 23.98 4.29
C SER A 191 23.30 23.30 3.95
N GLN A 192 23.24 22.04 3.52
CA GLN A 192 24.40 21.22 3.19
C GLN A 192 24.74 21.17 1.69
N ILE A 193 23.93 21.75 0.82
CA ILE A 193 24.20 21.84 -0.62
C ILE A 193 25.08 23.07 -0.93
N GLY A 194 25.03 24.09 -0.08
CA GLY A 194 25.76 25.37 -0.26
C GLY A 194 27.21 25.34 0.24
N GLU A 195 27.64 24.20 0.83
CA GLU A 195 29.01 23.97 1.25
C GLU A 195 29.77 23.10 0.23
#